data_5823d20b00be94b8753e0c7e6a531500
#
_entry.id   5823d20b00be94b8753e0c7e6a531500
#
_cell.length_a   1.000
_cell.length_b   1.000
_cell.length_c   1.000
_cell.angle_alpha   90.00
_cell.angle_beta   90.00
_cell.angle_gamma   90.00
#
_symmetry.space_group_name_H-M   'P 1'
#
loop_
_entity.id
_entity.type
_entity.pdbx_description
1 polymer ?
#
loop_
_entity_poly.entity_id
_entity_poly.type
_entity_poly.pdbx_seq_one_letter_code
_entity_poly.pdbx_strand_id
1 'polypeptide(L)'
;MERSARGRAVLVRRAQHLVAQWRDRTLRVHNYATGIKAEVPPEVCELLSRCDDWTSLTDLAGAGLVPPSAFSATIRKLVRFTLLERSDRRPDPRVSAVDTLRSWNPQAGFFHLTTKDVRFAAPQALRSAPARNGAERRPPAAIKRYTNRRTTDLPRPDAHGELASALRARRTWRRYSQKPITLDELATVLALSAGIQVWVKGADIPIPLKTSPSGGARHATEVYVVAQNVDGLKPGIYHYAPARHGLTRIARAASKARAREYVPGSEYFADAPVMVFFTSVFARILWRYPYARAYRAALIEAGHVCQSFLLMATSLGLAPFSVMALADSIIEDDLGIDGIRESVLYAAGIGRPPRGVAWAPLARGRAPKVRRNPRV
;
A
#
# COMPACT_ATOMS: atom_id res chain seq x y z
N MET A 1 24.54 -20.84 -32.67
CA MET A 1 23.48 -19.85 -32.98
C MET A 1 22.13 -20.46 -32.58
N GLU A 2 21.52 -19.97 -31.49
CA GLU A 2 20.16 -20.43 -31.16
C GLU A 2 19.17 -19.76 -32.11
N ARG A 3 18.38 -20.59 -32.83
CA ARG A 3 17.25 -20.11 -33.65
C ARG A 3 15.94 -20.36 -32.91
N SER A 4 14.98 -19.48 -33.07
CA SER A 4 13.62 -19.73 -32.58
C SER A 4 12.96 -20.86 -33.34
N ALA A 5 11.89 -21.46 -32.83
CA ALA A 5 11.08 -22.46 -33.51
C ALA A 5 10.55 -21.98 -34.91
N ARG A 6 10.66 -20.72 -35.25
CA ARG A 6 10.30 -20.11 -36.54
C ARG A 6 11.50 -19.69 -37.38
N GLY A 7 12.73 -20.17 -37.09
CA GLY A 7 13.92 -19.90 -37.88
C GLY A 7 14.53 -18.49 -37.75
N ARG A 8 13.95 -17.58 -36.97
CA ARG A 8 14.50 -16.23 -36.71
C ARG A 8 15.61 -16.28 -35.68
N ALA A 9 16.64 -15.42 -35.82
CA ALA A 9 17.67 -15.25 -34.81
C ALA A 9 17.04 -14.79 -33.49
N VAL A 10 17.46 -15.43 -32.38
CA VAL A 10 17.02 -15.01 -31.04
C VAL A 10 17.80 -13.78 -30.61
N LEU A 11 17.09 -12.72 -30.28
CA LEU A 11 17.64 -11.48 -29.75
C LEU A 11 17.40 -11.42 -28.23
N VAL A 12 18.25 -10.69 -27.53
CA VAL A 12 18.09 -10.40 -26.09
C VAL A 12 18.11 -8.90 -25.87
N ARG A 13 17.43 -8.46 -24.80
CA ARG A 13 17.40 -7.08 -24.36
C ARG A 13 17.47 -7.04 -22.85
N ARG A 14 18.12 -6.01 -22.29
CA ARG A 14 18.08 -5.75 -20.85
C ARG A 14 16.64 -5.47 -20.41
N ALA A 15 16.21 -6.12 -19.32
CA ALA A 15 14.92 -5.81 -18.71
C ALA A 15 14.91 -4.36 -18.24
N GLN A 16 13.78 -3.66 -18.46
CA GLN A 16 13.68 -2.22 -18.19
C GLN A 16 13.53 -1.88 -16.71
N HIS A 17 13.02 -2.83 -15.91
CA HIS A 17 12.67 -2.60 -14.51
C HIS A 17 13.78 -3.08 -13.55
N LEU A 18 15.03 -2.71 -13.83
CA LEU A 18 16.19 -3.08 -13.02
C LEU A 18 16.63 -1.93 -12.12
N VAL A 19 16.89 -2.26 -10.86
CA VAL A 19 17.60 -1.40 -9.90
C VAL A 19 18.83 -2.14 -9.40
N ALA A 20 20.00 -1.51 -9.53
CA ALA A 20 21.27 -2.08 -9.09
C ALA A 20 21.77 -1.34 -7.83
N GLN A 21 22.23 -2.10 -6.85
CA GLN A 21 22.75 -1.57 -5.59
C GLN A 21 24.02 -2.32 -5.18
N TRP A 22 25.05 -1.60 -4.78
CA TRP A 22 26.23 -2.21 -4.19
C TRP A 22 25.88 -2.80 -2.81
N ARG A 23 26.34 -4.03 -2.60
CA ARG A 23 26.30 -4.69 -1.31
C ARG A 23 27.69 -5.30 -1.08
N ASP A 24 28.45 -4.69 -0.20
CA ASP A 24 29.86 -5.03 -0.01
C ASP A 24 30.63 -4.93 -1.34
N ARG A 25 31.18 -6.06 -1.82
CA ARG A 25 31.93 -6.15 -3.08
C ARG A 25 31.10 -6.72 -4.25
N THR A 26 29.83 -7.01 -4.03
CA THR A 26 28.94 -7.56 -5.06
C THR A 26 27.89 -6.52 -5.46
N LEU A 27 27.42 -6.62 -6.69
CA LEU A 27 26.31 -5.83 -7.18
C LEU A 27 25.03 -6.66 -7.15
N ARG A 28 24.06 -6.21 -6.36
CA ARG A 28 22.73 -6.79 -6.35
C ARG A 28 21.87 -6.08 -7.38
N VAL A 29 21.43 -6.81 -8.38
CA VAL A 29 20.46 -6.35 -9.37
C VAL A 29 19.09 -6.90 -9.03
N HIS A 30 18.11 -6.03 -8.96
CA HIS A 30 16.73 -6.35 -8.64
C HIS A 30 15.82 -5.97 -9.82
N ASN A 31 15.20 -6.97 -10.44
CA ASN A 31 14.06 -6.72 -11.32
C ASN A 31 12.82 -6.54 -10.44
N TYR A 32 12.43 -5.29 -10.19
CA TYR A 32 11.34 -5.00 -9.27
C TYR A 32 9.96 -5.38 -9.82
N ALA A 33 9.79 -5.47 -11.14
CA ALA A 33 8.52 -5.92 -11.73
C ALA A 33 8.25 -7.41 -11.45
N THR A 34 9.30 -8.24 -11.48
CA THR A 34 9.19 -9.67 -11.23
C THR A 34 9.49 -10.08 -9.78
N GLY A 35 10.08 -9.17 -9.00
CA GLY A 35 10.52 -9.42 -7.62
C GLY A 35 11.83 -10.22 -7.51
N ILE A 36 12.44 -10.60 -8.63
CA ILE A 36 13.66 -11.42 -8.65
C ILE A 36 14.89 -10.59 -8.34
N LYS A 37 15.73 -11.08 -7.43
CA LYS A 37 17.01 -10.48 -7.01
C LYS A 37 18.14 -11.40 -7.38
N ALA A 38 19.21 -10.86 -7.99
CA ALA A 38 20.43 -11.60 -8.32
C ALA A 38 21.65 -10.82 -7.84
N GLU A 39 22.62 -11.52 -7.29
CA GLU A 39 23.98 -10.97 -7.08
C GLU A 39 24.80 -11.31 -8.30
N VAL A 40 25.39 -10.30 -8.90
CA VAL A 40 26.14 -10.41 -10.14
C VAL A 40 27.51 -9.75 -9.98
N PRO A 41 28.54 -10.27 -10.64
CA PRO A 41 29.83 -9.59 -10.70
C PRO A 41 29.74 -8.34 -11.58
N PRO A 42 30.63 -7.34 -11.38
CA PRO A 42 30.58 -6.08 -12.11
C PRO A 42 30.59 -6.21 -13.64
N GLU A 43 31.27 -7.21 -14.17
CA GLU A 43 31.39 -7.47 -15.61
C GLU A 43 30.02 -7.75 -16.26
N VAL A 44 29.09 -8.32 -15.49
CA VAL A 44 27.72 -8.55 -15.97
C VAL A 44 26.99 -7.23 -16.20
N CYS A 45 27.33 -6.16 -15.47
CA CYS A 45 26.71 -4.86 -15.69
C CYS A 45 27.13 -4.25 -17.02
N GLU A 46 28.38 -4.45 -17.43
CA GLU A 46 28.84 -4.02 -18.75
C GLU A 46 28.11 -4.80 -19.86
N LEU A 47 27.93 -6.11 -19.70
CA LEU A 47 27.11 -6.90 -20.62
C LEU A 47 25.69 -6.39 -20.70
N LEU A 48 25.06 -6.13 -19.55
CA LEU A 48 23.69 -5.58 -19.51
C LEU A 48 23.61 -4.19 -20.14
N SER A 49 24.66 -3.35 -20.03
CA SER A 49 24.67 -2.02 -20.65
C SER A 49 24.67 -2.04 -22.17
N ARG A 50 25.19 -3.12 -22.77
CA ARG A 50 25.18 -3.33 -24.22
C ARG A 50 23.87 -3.92 -24.77
N CYS A 51 22.93 -4.20 -23.90
CA CYS A 51 21.62 -4.76 -24.24
C CYS A 51 20.49 -3.74 -24.05
N ASP A 52 20.72 -2.46 -24.33
CA ASP A 52 19.68 -1.42 -24.21
C ASP A 52 18.53 -1.66 -25.18
N ASP A 53 18.82 -2.17 -26.37
CA ASP A 53 17.85 -2.61 -27.36
C ASP A 53 18.06 -4.08 -27.71
N TRP A 54 17.20 -4.62 -28.56
CA TRP A 54 17.26 -6.00 -29.03
C TRP A 54 18.58 -6.30 -29.76
N THR A 55 19.47 -7.02 -29.09
CA THR A 55 20.83 -7.30 -29.52
C THR A 55 21.00 -8.79 -29.82
N SER A 56 21.76 -9.13 -30.86
CA SER A 56 22.04 -10.50 -31.20
C SER A 56 23.03 -11.16 -30.22
N LEU A 57 22.86 -12.46 -29.99
CA LEU A 57 23.79 -13.20 -29.14
C LEU A 57 25.19 -13.24 -29.74
N THR A 58 25.31 -13.13 -31.06
CA THR A 58 26.61 -13.12 -31.79
C THR A 58 27.37 -11.83 -31.50
N ASP A 59 26.69 -10.67 -31.54
CA ASP A 59 27.28 -9.36 -31.25
C ASP A 59 27.76 -9.27 -29.80
N LEU A 60 26.93 -9.80 -28.87
CA LEU A 60 27.30 -9.85 -27.46
C LEU A 60 28.49 -10.78 -27.19
N ALA A 61 28.56 -11.94 -27.87
CA ALA A 61 29.70 -12.83 -27.74
C ALA A 61 30.98 -12.19 -28.30
N GLY A 62 30.87 -11.44 -29.42
CA GLY A 62 31.98 -10.72 -30.06
C GLY A 62 32.55 -9.59 -29.16
N ALA A 63 31.77 -9.08 -28.20
CA ALA A 63 32.24 -8.08 -27.27
C ALA A 63 33.27 -8.57 -26.23
N GLY A 64 33.47 -9.89 -26.10
CA GLY A 64 34.53 -10.49 -25.27
C GLY A 64 34.36 -10.26 -23.74
N LEU A 65 33.20 -9.83 -23.27
CA LEU A 65 32.95 -9.53 -21.86
C LEU A 65 32.82 -10.76 -20.97
N VAL A 66 32.52 -11.91 -21.58
CA VAL A 66 32.39 -13.20 -20.90
C VAL A 66 33.17 -14.24 -21.70
N PRO A 67 33.94 -15.11 -21.05
CA PRO A 67 34.66 -16.16 -21.74
C PRO A 67 33.73 -16.99 -22.62
N PRO A 68 34.14 -17.36 -23.86
CA PRO A 68 33.30 -18.11 -24.79
C PRO A 68 32.71 -19.41 -24.19
N SER A 69 33.47 -20.11 -23.35
CA SER A 69 33.03 -21.31 -22.65
C SER A 69 31.89 -21.07 -21.64
N ALA A 70 31.82 -19.89 -21.05
CA ALA A 70 30.81 -19.50 -20.05
C ALA A 70 29.65 -18.69 -20.64
N PHE A 71 29.76 -18.18 -21.86
CA PHE A 71 28.81 -17.24 -22.46
C PHE A 71 27.37 -17.76 -22.47
N SER A 72 27.15 -18.92 -23.07
CA SER A 72 25.80 -19.48 -23.14
C SER A 72 25.17 -19.79 -21.78
N ALA A 73 25.99 -20.20 -20.81
CA ALA A 73 25.51 -20.42 -19.43
C ALA A 73 25.14 -19.12 -18.75
N THR A 74 25.94 -18.07 -18.93
CA THR A 74 25.69 -16.74 -18.41
C THR A 74 24.39 -16.15 -18.97
N ILE A 75 24.22 -16.20 -20.31
CA ILE A 75 22.96 -15.68 -20.92
C ILE A 75 21.75 -16.44 -20.39
N ARG A 76 21.79 -17.77 -20.34
CA ARG A 76 20.66 -18.54 -19.77
C ARG A 76 20.37 -18.17 -18.33
N LYS A 77 21.39 -17.94 -17.51
CA LYS A 77 21.26 -17.53 -16.12
C LYS A 77 20.62 -16.13 -16.01
N LEU A 78 21.07 -15.16 -16.83
CA LEU A 78 20.50 -13.80 -16.84
C LEU A 78 19.04 -13.78 -17.30
N VAL A 79 18.68 -14.60 -18.29
CA VAL A 79 17.29 -14.76 -18.71
C VAL A 79 16.45 -15.43 -17.61
N ARG A 80 16.96 -16.47 -16.96
CA ARG A 80 16.30 -17.14 -15.82
C ARG A 80 16.05 -16.16 -14.66
N PHE A 81 16.98 -15.27 -14.40
CA PHE A 81 16.85 -14.24 -13.36
C PHE A 81 16.12 -12.97 -13.84
N THR A 82 15.51 -13.04 -15.04
CA THR A 82 14.76 -11.92 -15.62
C THR A 82 15.55 -10.61 -15.72
N LEU A 83 16.87 -10.70 -15.84
CA LEU A 83 17.74 -9.54 -16.09
C LEU A 83 17.87 -9.27 -17.60
N LEU A 84 17.70 -10.31 -18.44
CA LEU A 84 17.56 -10.22 -19.88
C LEU A 84 16.20 -10.76 -20.31
N GLU A 85 15.58 -10.11 -21.29
CA GLU A 85 14.42 -10.56 -22.04
C GLU A 85 14.86 -11.25 -23.33
N ARG A 86 14.04 -12.15 -23.87
CA ARG A 86 14.27 -12.83 -25.16
C ARG A 86 13.14 -12.49 -26.13
N SER A 87 13.49 -12.27 -27.38
CA SER A 87 12.53 -11.92 -28.45
C SER A 87 11.57 -13.06 -28.83
N ASP A 88 11.91 -14.30 -28.51
CA ASP A 88 11.11 -15.50 -28.77
C ASP A 88 10.21 -15.92 -27.58
N ARG A 89 10.22 -15.15 -26.49
CA ARG A 89 9.40 -15.39 -25.30
C ARG A 89 8.40 -14.25 -25.07
N ARG A 90 7.25 -14.60 -24.55
CA ARG A 90 6.29 -13.57 -24.08
C ARG A 90 6.82 -12.94 -22.80
N PRO A 91 6.67 -11.61 -22.64
CA PRO A 91 6.99 -10.93 -21.40
C PRO A 91 6.19 -11.49 -20.22
N ASP A 92 6.75 -11.41 -19.03
CA ASP A 92 6.00 -11.69 -17.79
C ASP A 92 4.81 -10.70 -17.69
N PRO A 93 3.59 -11.16 -17.38
CA PRO A 93 2.41 -10.30 -17.26
C PRO A 93 2.61 -9.11 -16.30
N ARG A 94 3.41 -9.29 -15.25
CA ARG A 94 3.75 -8.24 -14.29
C ARG A 94 4.57 -7.13 -14.92
N VAL A 95 5.53 -7.47 -15.79
CA VAL A 95 6.30 -6.48 -16.56
C VAL A 95 5.36 -5.67 -17.43
N SER A 96 4.47 -6.33 -18.18
CA SER A 96 3.48 -5.66 -19.02
C SER A 96 2.54 -4.76 -18.21
N ALA A 97 2.19 -5.15 -16.97
CA ALA A 97 1.39 -4.32 -16.08
C ALA A 97 2.14 -3.06 -15.63
N VAL A 98 3.42 -3.17 -15.24
CA VAL A 98 4.25 -2.03 -14.89
C VAL A 98 4.44 -1.08 -16.07
N ASP A 99 4.62 -1.61 -17.29
CA ASP A 99 4.76 -0.82 -18.52
C ASP A 99 3.53 0.04 -18.82
N THR A 100 2.32 -0.39 -18.43
CA THR A 100 1.10 0.44 -18.59
C THR A 100 1.12 1.69 -17.72
N LEU A 101 1.94 1.74 -16.69
CA LEU A 101 2.12 2.88 -15.80
C LEU A 101 3.33 3.71 -16.23
N ARG A 102 3.38 4.11 -17.50
CA ARG A 102 4.52 4.81 -18.13
C ARG A 102 5.03 6.02 -17.36
N SER A 103 4.19 6.64 -16.52
CA SER A 103 4.55 7.76 -15.65
C SER A 103 5.23 7.33 -14.35
N TRP A 104 5.28 6.04 -14.05
CA TRP A 104 6.04 5.53 -12.94
C TRP A 104 7.52 5.50 -13.30
N ASN A 105 8.27 6.41 -12.72
CA ASN A 105 9.71 6.26 -12.81
C ASN A 105 10.18 5.10 -11.93
N PRO A 106 11.42 4.61 -12.15
CA PRO A 106 11.96 3.48 -11.41
C PRO A 106 11.84 3.60 -9.89
N GLN A 107 11.96 4.83 -9.34
CA GLN A 107 11.93 5.04 -7.89
C GLN A 107 10.58 4.70 -7.27
N ALA A 108 9.47 5.15 -7.89
CA ALA A 108 8.14 4.88 -7.36
C ALA A 108 7.76 3.41 -7.53
N GLY A 109 8.01 2.82 -8.69
CA GLY A 109 7.75 1.41 -8.95
C GLY A 109 8.56 0.50 -8.05
N PHE A 110 9.85 0.78 -7.89
CA PHE A 110 10.72 0.05 -6.98
C PHE A 110 10.24 0.13 -5.54
N PHE A 111 9.93 1.34 -5.03
CA PHE A 111 9.42 1.51 -3.68
C PHE A 111 8.12 0.74 -3.48
N HIS A 112 7.14 0.92 -4.37
CA HIS A 112 5.84 0.26 -4.27
C HIS A 112 5.99 -1.27 -4.19
N LEU A 113 6.63 -1.87 -5.20
CA LEU A 113 6.69 -3.33 -5.34
C LEU A 113 7.63 -4.01 -4.34
N THR A 114 8.60 -3.29 -3.77
CA THR A 114 9.53 -3.86 -2.78
C THR A 114 9.10 -3.68 -1.33
N THR A 115 8.11 -2.85 -1.06
CA THR A 115 7.57 -2.63 0.29
C THR A 115 6.26 -3.36 0.55
N LYS A 116 5.74 -4.11 -0.42
CA LYS A 116 4.61 -5.02 -0.25
C LYS A 116 5.00 -6.26 0.56
N ASP A 117 4.03 -6.89 1.20
CA ASP A 117 4.16 -8.16 1.92
C ASP A 117 5.31 -8.20 2.93
N VAL A 118 5.57 -7.07 3.57
CA VAL A 118 6.59 -6.98 4.63
C VAL A 118 6.17 -7.84 5.82
N ARG A 119 7.08 -8.68 6.32
CA ARG A 119 6.85 -9.44 7.55
C ARG A 119 6.82 -8.51 8.74
N PHE A 120 5.64 -8.33 9.31
CA PHE A 120 5.45 -7.55 10.52
C PHE A 120 5.75 -8.42 11.75
N ALA A 121 6.67 -7.95 12.59
CA ALA A 121 6.94 -8.61 13.87
C ALA A 121 5.80 -8.31 14.86
N ALA A 122 5.45 -9.29 15.67
CA ALA A 122 4.48 -9.08 16.74
C ALA A 122 4.93 -7.92 17.67
N PRO A 123 4.01 -7.10 18.20
CA PRO A 123 4.36 -5.95 19.04
C PRO A 123 5.26 -6.30 20.24
N GLN A 124 5.12 -7.49 20.81
CA GLN A 124 5.97 -7.99 21.87
C GLN A 124 7.41 -8.21 21.41
N ALA A 125 7.60 -8.83 20.23
CA ALA A 125 8.92 -9.06 19.66
C ALA A 125 9.64 -7.74 19.29
N LEU A 126 8.89 -6.69 18.91
CA LEU A 126 9.47 -5.37 18.67
C LEU A 126 9.96 -4.68 19.96
N ARG A 127 9.35 -4.97 21.10
CA ARG A 127 9.79 -4.43 22.40
C ARG A 127 11.02 -5.12 22.94
N SER A 128 11.18 -6.42 22.69
CA SER A 128 12.27 -7.25 23.18
C SER A 128 13.43 -7.40 22.19
N ALA A 129 13.31 -6.91 20.96
CA ALA A 129 14.38 -7.00 19.98
C ALA A 129 15.60 -6.18 20.43
N PRO A 130 16.81 -6.79 20.48
CA PRO A 130 18.03 -6.04 20.78
C PRO A 130 18.24 -4.94 19.75
N ALA A 131 18.83 -3.84 20.19
CA ALA A 131 19.21 -2.75 19.28
C ALA A 131 20.18 -3.28 18.22
N ARG A 132 19.86 -3.00 16.96
CA ARG A 132 20.71 -3.39 15.81
C ARG A 132 22.04 -2.68 15.88
N ASN A 133 22.88 -2.60 16.66
CA ASN A 133 24.23 -2.01 16.77
C ASN A 133 24.66 -1.77 18.22
N GLY A 134 24.14 -2.55 19.21
CA GLY A 134 24.64 -2.45 20.60
C GLY A 134 24.30 -1.16 21.35
N ALA A 135 23.65 -0.19 20.70
CA ALA A 135 23.22 1.04 21.38
C ALA A 135 21.92 0.79 22.14
N GLU A 136 21.79 1.31 23.36
CA GLU A 136 20.52 1.33 24.08
C GLU A 136 19.42 1.91 23.19
N ARG A 137 18.38 1.12 22.92
CA ARG A 137 17.24 1.53 22.08
C ARG A 137 16.32 2.46 22.86
N ARG A 138 16.78 3.67 23.13
CA ARG A 138 15.91 4.72 23.66
C ARG A 138 14.99 5.21 22.54
N PRO A 139 13.68 5.23 22.75
CA PRO A 139 12.79 5.82 21.76
C PRO A 139 13.13 7.31 21.61
N PRO A 140 13.05 7.86 20.38
CA PRO A 140 13.22 9.30 20.19
C PRO A 140 12.15 10.07 20.99
N ALA A 141 12.43 11.34 21.27
CA ALA A 141 11.49 12.20 21.99
C ALA A 141 10.13 12.23 21.28
N ALA A 142 9.06 11.98 22.01
CA ALA A 142 7.70 11.94 21.47
C ALA A 142 7.23 13.30 20.91
N ILE A 143 7.84 14.41 21.34
CA ILE A 143 7.48 15.78 20.97
C ILE A 143 8.75 16.55 20.64
N LYS A 144 8.78 17.17 19.45
CA LYS A 144 9.86 18.08 19.07
C LYS A 144 9.78 19.35 19.92
N ARG A 145 10.91 19.80 20.45
CA ARG A 145 11.04 21.06 21.20
C ARG A 145 12.15 21.91 20.61
N TYR A 146 11.94 23.21 20.59
CA TYR A 146 12.97 24.18 20.23
C TYR A 146 13.47 24.84 21.52
N THR A 147 14.68 24.51 21.95
CA THR A 147 15.25 24.96 23.22
C THR A 147 15.57 26.45 23.22
N ASN A 148 15.95 27.00 22.05
CA ASN A 148 16.40 28.38 21.91
C ASN A 148 15.38 29.29 21.21
N ARG A 149 14.09 28.95 21.29
CA ARG A 149 13.01 29.73 20.68
C ARG A 149 11.91 29.97 21.70
N ARG A 150 11.37 31.19 21.70
CA ARG A 150 10.19 31.52 22.50
C ARG A 150 8.97 30.84 21.91
N THR A 151 8.17 30.21 22.76
CA THR A 151 6.87 29.63 22.38
C THR A 151 5.79 30.60 22.78
N THR A 152 4.85 30.88 21.87
CA THR A 152 3.62 31.59 22.15
C THR A 152 2.55 30.58 22.51
N ASP A 153 1.98 30.71 23.71
CA ASP A 153 0.88 29.87 24.15
C ASP A 153 -0.39 30.19 23.37
N LEU A 154 -1.08 29.18 22.91
CA LEU A 154 -2.37 29.32 22.23
C LEU A 154 -3.51 29.18 23.24
N PRO A 155 -4.62 29.92 23.05
CA PRO A 155 -5.79 29.75 23.88
C PRO A 155 -6.34 28.32 23.76
N ARG A 156 -6.97 27.84 24.82
CA ARG A 156 -7.61 26.54 24.81
C ARG A 156 -8.79 26.55 23.84
N PRO A 157 -8.92 25.53 22.97
CA PRO A 157 -10.03 25.48 22.02
C PRO A 157 -11.36 25.30 22.76
N ASP A 158 -12.29 26.19 22.47
CA ASP A 158 -13.68 26.09 22.88
C ASP A 158 -14.53 25.58 21.72
N ALA A 159 -14.33 24.30 21.39
CA ALA A 159 -15.01 23.65 20.26
C ALA A 159 -16.08 22.68 20.77
N HIS A 160 -17.31 22.94 20.37
CA HIS A 160 -18.50 22.13 20.65
C HIS A 160 -19.06 21.50 19.37
N GLY A 161 -20.09 20.68 19.51
CA GLY A 161 -20.78 20.01 18.40
C GLY A 161 -20.27 18.59 18.08
N GLU A 162 -20.94 17.95 17.14
CA GLU A 162 -20.73 16.54 16.81
C GLU A 162 -19.33 16.23 16.29
N LEU A 163 -18.80 17.05 15.38
CA LEU A 163 -17.47 16.87 14.81
C LEU A 163 -16.40 16.97 15.91
N ALA A 164 -16.48 17.97 16.78
CA ALA A 164 -15.52 18.12 17.87
C ALA A 164 -15.59 16.92 18.84
N SER A 165 -16.78 16.41 19.09
CA SER A 165 -17.04 15.22 19.90
C SER A 165 -16.44 13.96 19.26
N ALA A 166 -16.69 13.74 17.98
CA ALA A 166 -16.15 12.62 17.23
C ALA A 166 -14.61 12.64 17.19
N LEU A 167 -13.99 13.81 16.93
CA LEU A 167 -12.54 13.99 16.93
C LEU A 167 -11.90 13.64 18.29
N ARG A 168 -12.52 14.05 19.39
CA ARG A 168 -12.04 13.76 20.75
C ARG A 168 -12.23 12.30 21.14
N ALA A 169 -13.23 11.67 20.60
CA ALA A 169 -13.68 10.35 20.99
C ALA A 169 -13.09 9.23 20.15
N ARG A 170 -12.74 9.52 18.89
CA ARG A 170 -12.16 8.50 17.98
C ARG A 170 -10.98 7.80 18.62
N ARG A 171 -11.00 6.46 18.59
CA ARG A 171 -9.87 5.59 18.99
C ARG A 171 -9.84 4.34 18.15
N THR A 172 -8.73 3.62 18.22
CA THR A 172 -8.59 2.30 17.62
C THR A 172 -9.13 1.26 18.57
N TRP A 173 -10.20 0.60 18.18
CA TRP A 173 -10.79 -0.52 18.91
C TRP A 173 -10.15 -1.83 18.48
N ARG A 174 -10.02 -2.77 19.42
CA ARG A 174 -9.40 -4.09 19.21
C ARG A 174 -10.27 -5.24 19.73
N ARG A 175 -11.44 -4.94 20.24
CA ARG A 175 -12.44 -5.90 20.71
C ARG A 175 -13.81 -5.42 20.29
N TYR A 176 -14.66 -6.35 19.90
CA TYR A 176 -15.99 -6.07 19.36
C TYR A 176 -17.01 -6.97 20.03
N SER A 177 -18.25 -6.48 20.13
CA SER A 177 -19.38 -7.34 20.47
C SER A 177 -19.79 -8.17 19.25
N GLN A 178 -20.52 -9.24 19.48
CA GLN A 178 -21.03 -10.10 18.40
C GLN A 178 -22.25 -9.52 17.67
N LYS A 179 -22.74 -8.33 18.07
CA LYS A 179 -23.88 -7.68 17.41
C LYS A 179 -23.49 -7.22 16.01
N PRO A 180 -24.38 -7.43 15.01
CA PRO A 180 -24.11 -6.98 13.64
C PRO A 180 -24.04 -5.44 13.55
N ILE A 181 -23.40 -4.95 12.52
CA ILE A 181 -23.56 -3.58 12.01
C ILE A 181 -24.81 -3.60 11.13
N THR A 182 -25.64 -2.56 11.17
CA THR A 182 -26.77 -2.44 10.25
C THR A 182 -26.30 -1.99 8.87
N LEU A 183 -27.07 -2.33 7.83
CA LEU A 183 -26.77 -1.88 6.46
C LEU A 183 -26.82 -0.34 6.37
N ASP A 184 -27.73 0.32 7.08
CA ASP A 184 -27.85 1.79 7.11
C ASP A 184 -26.62 2.46 7.75
N GLU A 185 -26.10 1.89 8.84
CA GLU A 185 -24.86 2.38 9.45
C GLU A 185 -23.67 2.26 8.49
N LEU A 186 -23.54 1.10 7.83
CA LEU A 186 -22.49 0.88 6.83
C LEU A 186 -22.66 1.84 5.65
N ALA A 187 -23.87 1.98 5.12
CA ALA A 187 -24.20 2.89 4.03
C ALA A 187 -23.84 4.34 4.37
N THR A 188 -24.22 4.81 5.57
CA THR A 188 -23.91 6.16 6.05
C THR A 188 -22.40 6.39 6.13
N VAL A 189 -21.64 5.45 6.71
CA VAL A 189 -20.18 5.55 6.80
C VAL A 189 -19.54 5.61 5.43
N LEU A 190 -19.97 4.77 4.48
CA LEU A 190 -19.43 4.76 3.12
C LEU A 190 -19.78 6.03 2.33
N ALA A 191 -21.03 6.48 2.41
CA ALA A 191 -21.48 7.71 1.73
C ALA A 191 -20.69 8.93 2.15
N LEU A 192 -20.51 9.11 3.47
CA LEU A 192 -19.88 10.30 4.03
C LEU A 192 -18.35 10.22 4.10
N SER A 193 -17.76 9.10 3.76
CA SER A 193 -16.29 8.96 3.63
C SER A 193 -15.80 8.92 2.19
N ALA A 194 -16.51 8.25 1.29
CA ALA A 194 -16.08 7.96 -0.07
C ALA A 194 -17.13 8.25 -1.14
N GLY A 195 -18.35 8.65 -0.74
CA GLY A 195 -19.45 8.92 -1.65
C GLY A 195 -19.28 10.19 -2.47
N ILE A 196 -19.94 10.22 -3.63
CA ILE A 196 -19.98 11.40 -4.52
C ILE A 196 -21.05 12.35 -4.00
N GLN A 197 -20.65 13.61 -3.80
CA GLN A 197 -21.56 14.69 -3.38
C GLN A 197 -22.21 15.35 -4.58
N VAL A 198 -21.42 15.64 -5.61
CA VAL A 198 -21.88 16.32 -6.82
C VAL A 198 -20.99 15.97 -8.01
N TRP A 199 -21.56 16.01 -9.19
CA TRP A 199 -20.81 15.94 -10.44
C TRP A 199 -20.67 17.36 -11.01
N VAL A 200 -19.46 17.73 -11.40
CA VAL A 200 -19.18 19.00 -12.06
C VAL A 200 -18.67 18.76 -13.47
N LYS A 201 -18.93 19.73 -14.36
CA LYS A 201 -18.43 19.66 -15.74
C LYS A 201 -16.92 19.84 -15.74
N GLY A 202 -16.19 18.83 -16.21
CA GLY A 202 -14.76 18.93 -16.52
C GLY A 202 -14.52 19.29 -17.98
N ALA A 203 -13.27 19.52 -18.36
CA ALA A 203 -12.90 19.79 -19.75
C ALA A 203 -13.17 18.57 -20.65
N ASP A 204 -12.72 17.39 -20.21
CA ASP A 204 -12.79 16.16 -21.01
C ASP A 204 -13.86 15.18 -20.52
N ILE A 205 -14.02 15.08 -19.21
CA ILE A 205 -14.96 14.16 -18.56
C ILE A 205 -15.63 14.83 -17.36
N PRO A 206 -16.85 14.40 -16.97
CA PRO A 206 -17.43 14.81 -15.68
C PRO A 206 -16.52 14.45 -14.51
N ILE A 207 -16.40 15.36 -13.57
CA ILE A 207 -15.56 15.21 -12.37
C ILE A 207 -16.45 14.98 -11.15
N PRO A 208 -16.31 13.85 -10.45
CA PRO A 208 -17.00 13.65 -9.19
C PRO A 208 -16.33 14.45 -8.07
N LEU A 209 -17.08 15.21 -7.30
CA LEU A 209 -16.61 15.79 -6.04
C LEU A 209 -17.11 14.90 -4.91
N LYS A 210 -16.18 14.41 -4.10
CA LYS A 210 -16.46 13.52 -2.97
C LYS A 210 -16.25 14.25 -1.64
N THR A 211 -16.70 13.65 -0.56
CA THR A 211 -16.52 14.18 0.81
C THR A 211 -15.06 14.29 1.21
N SER A 212 -14.21 13.34 0.78
CA SER A 212 -12.79 13.36 1.06
C SER A 212 -12.02 14.01 -0.10
N PRO A 213 -11.02 14.87 0.18
CA PRO A 213 -10.27 15.57 -0.86
C PRO A 213 -9.35 14.61 -1.64
N SER A 214 -9.16 14.92 -2.91
CA SER A 214 -8.25 14.20 -3.80
C SER A 214 -7.45 15.17 -4.66
N GLY A 215 -6.21 14.81 -4.98
CA GLY A 215 -5.35 15.58 -5.89
C GLY A 215 -5.99 15.74 -7.27
N GLY A 216 -6.34 17.00 -7.63
CA GLY A 216 -7.03 17.29 -8.90
C GLY A 216 -8.39 16.62 -9.05
N ALA A 217 -9.04 16.25 -7.96
CA ALA A 217 -10.31 15.51 -7.93
C ALA A 217 -10.28 14.22 -8.77
N ARG A 218 -9.12 13.53 -8.79
CA ARG A 218 -8.97 12.29 -9.57
C ARG A 218 -9.56 11.06 -8.88
N HIS A 219 -9.71 11.11 -7.56
CA HIS A 219 -10.32 10.06 -6.73
C HIS A 219 -9.81 8.66 -7.10
N ALA A 220 -8.49 8.51 -7.00
CA ALA A 220 -7.81 7.24 -7.30
C ALA A 220 -8.18 6.14 -6.33
N THR A 221 -8.64 6.49 -5.12
CA THR A 221 -9.00 5.54 -4.07
C THR A 221 -10.33 4.84 -4.37
N GLU A 222 -10.29 3.50 -4.39
CA GLU A 222 -11.46 2.61 -4.37
C GLU A 222 -11.66 2.05 -2.97
N VAL A 223 -12.86 1.58 -2.70
CA VAL A 223 -13.25 1.06 -1.38
C VAL A 223 -13.84 -0.33 -1.53
N TYR A 224 -13.22 -1.31 -0.88
CA TYR A 224 -13.70 -2.68 -0.83
C TYR A 224 -14.13 -3.03 0.59
N VAL A 225 -15.25 -3.71 0.73
CA VAL A 225 -15.87 -4.05 2.01
C VAL A 225 -15.89 -5.56 2.17
N VAL A 226 -15.22 -6.08 3.19
CA VAL A 226 -15.35 -7.46 3.65
C VAL A 226 -16.42 -7.47 4.74
N ALA A 227 -17.63 -7.80 4.36
CA ALA A 227 -18.78 -7.92 5.25
C ALA A 227 -18.83 -9.34 5.83
N GLN A 228 -18.60 -9.46 7.13
CA GLN A 228 -18.71 -10.73 7.86
C GLN A 228 -20.01 -10.83 8.65
N ASN A 229 -20.46 -9.73 9.25
CA ASN A 229 -21.67 -9.69 10.09
C ASN A 229 -22.36 -8.33 9.97
N VAL A 230 -23.11 -8.15 8.89
CA VAL A 230 -23.91 -6.95 8.60
C VAL A 230 -25.36 -7.38 8.44
N ASP A 231 -26.25 -6.78 9.23
CA ASP A 231 -27.68 -7.05 9.14
C ASP A 231 -28.24 -6.53 7.81
N GLY A 232 -29.00 -7.36 7.11
CA GLY A 232 -29.51 -7.05 5.78
C GLY A 232 -28.52 -7.25 4.62
N LEU A 233 -27.27 -7.70 4.87
CA LEU A 233 -26.28 -7.97 3.84
C LEU A 233 -25.69 -9.38 3.97
N LYS A 234 -25.71 -10.16 2.89
CA LYS A 234 -25.07 -11.48 2.89
C LYS A 234 -23.55 -11.33 3.10
N PRO A 235 -22.92 -12.21 3.90
CA PRO A 235 -21.47 -12.20 4.03
C PRO A 235 -20.77 -12.32 2.67
N GLY A 236 -19.73 -11.49 2.45
CA GLY A 236 -19.05 -11.44 1.15
C GLY A 236 -18.02 -10.33 1.09
N ILE A 237 -17.33 -10.27 -0.05
CA ILE A 237 -16.45 -9.17 -0.43
C ILE A 237 -17.18 -8.33 -1.48
N TYR A 238 -17.22 -7.04 -1.26
CA TYR A 238 -17.97 -6.08 -2.06
C TYR A 238 -17.09 -4.91 -2.48
N HIS A 239 -17.28 -4.44 -3.70
CA HIS A 239 -16.79 -3.14 -4.15
C HIS A 239 -17.88 -2.08 -3.89
N TYR A 240 -17.51 -0.96 -3.29
CA TYR A 240 -18.40 0.18 -3.14
C TYR A 240 -18.46 0.99 -4.43
N ALA A 241 -19.63 1.06 -5.04
CA ALA A 241 -19.92 1.80 -6.27
C ALA A 241 -20.47 3.21 -5.93
N PRO A 242 -19.64 4.25 -5.81
CA PRO A 242 -20.06 5.55 -5.28
C PRO A 242 -21.06 6.28 -6.18
N ALA A 243 -21.04 6.05 -7.49
CA ALA A 243 -22.00 6.65 -8.43
C ALA A 243 -23.44 6.18 -8.22
N ARG A 244 -23.63 4.99 -7.66
CA ARG A 244 -24.95 4.40 -7.37
C ARG A 244 -25.22 4.31 -5.88
N HIS A 245 -24.28 4.72 -5.05
CA HIS A 245 -24.28 4.47 -3.61
C HIS A 245 -24.67 3.02 -3.28
N GLY A 246 -23.95 2.06 -3.86
CA GLY A 246 -24.29 0.64 -3.78
C GLY A 246 -23.06 -0.24 -3.55
N LEU A 247 -23.33 -1.50 -3.18
CA LEU A 247 -22.33 -2.53 -2.97
C LEU A 247 -22.45 -3.60 -4.06
N THR A 248 -21.41 -3.76 -4.86
CA THR A 248 -21.30 -4.83 -5.86
C THR A 248 -20.54 -5.99 -5.26
N ARG A 249 -21.19 -7.15 -5.11
CA ARG A 249 -20.54 -8.35 -4.60
C ARG A 249 -19.55 -8.89 -5.64
N ILE A 250 -18.29 -9.02 -5.27
CA ILE A 250 -17.21 -9.51 -6.14
C ILE A 250 -16.73 -10.91 -5.76
N ALA A 251 -16.83 -11.29 -4.48
CA ALA A 251 -16.42 -12.61 -4.01
C ALA A 251 -17.28 -13.10 -2.84
N ARG A 252 -17.10 -14.39 -2.49
CA ARG A 252 -17.68 -14.97 -1.28
C ARG A 252 -17.02 -14.37 -0.04
N ALA A 253 -17.66 -14.58 1.14
CA ALA A 253 -17.05 -14.17 2.41
C ALA A 253 -15.73 -14.89 2.63
N ALA A 254 -14.72 -14.14 3.08
CA ALA A 254 -13.51 -14.71 3.60
C ALA A 254 -13.81 -15.50 4.88
N SER A 255 -13.20 -16.67 5.05
CA SER A 255 -13.24 -17.38 6.33
C SER A 255 -12.54 -16.52 7.41
N LYS A 256 -12.85 -16.78 8.69
CA LYS A 256 -12.13 -16.11 9.79
C LYS A 256 -10.62 -16.33 9.73
N ALA A 257 -10.16 -17.51 9.32
CA ALA A 257 -8.75 -17.80 9.12
C ALA A 257 -8.17 -16.90 8.02
N ARG A 258 -8.83 -16.83 6.87
CA ARG A 258 -8.41 -15.98 5.75
C ARG A 258 -8.40 -14.50 6.13
N ALA A 259 -9.40 -14.01 6.86
CA ALA A 259 -9.44 -12.63 7.32
C ALA A 259 -8.28 -12.28 8.28
N ARG A 260 -7.78 -13.23 9.04
CA ARG A 260 -6.58 -13.05 9.90
C ARG A 260 -5.30 -12.93 9.08
N GLU A 261 -5.21 -13.63 7.96
CA GLU A 261 -4.06 -13.53 7.05
C GLU A 261 -3.93 -12.13 6.44
N TYR A 262 -5.02 -11.38 6.28
CA TYR A 262 -4.97 -10.01 5.75
C TYR A 262 -4.19 -9.04 6.62
N VAL A 263 -4.14 -9.28 7.93
CA VAL A 263 -3.62 -8.34 8.93
C VAL A 263 -2.57 -8.99 9.86
N PRO A 264 -1.43 -9.45 9.33
CA PRO A 264 -0.42 -10.17 10.09
C PRO A 264 0.12 -9.32 11.27
N GLY A 265 0.19 -9.94 12.46
CA GLY A 265 0.55 -9.27 13.71
C GLY A 265 -0.55 -8.41 14.32
N SER A 266 -1.74 -8.38 13.72
CA SER A 266 -2.91 -7.61 14.16
C SER A 266 -4.21 -8.39 13.94
N GLU A 267 -4.16 -9.72 14.06
CA GLU A 267 -5.21 -10.68 13.72
C GLU A 267 -6.53 -10.45 14.48
N TYR A 268 -6.48 -9.75 15.63
CA TYR A 268 -7.67 -9.35 16.39
C TYR A 268 -8.58 -8.39 15.61
N PHE A 269 -8.11 -7.72 14.58
CA PHE A 269 -8.95 -6.91 13.71
C PHE A 269 -9.86 -7.75 12.80
N ALA A 270 -9.49 -9.00 12.52
CA ALA A 270 -10.33 -9.93 11.76
C ALA A 270 -11.63 -10.34 12.48
N ASP A 271 -11.74 -10.04 13.77
CA ASP A 271 -12.97 -10.27 14.54
C ASP A 271 -14.00 -9.13 14.36
N ALA A 272 -13.67 -8.06 13.64
CA ALA A 272 -14.61 -6.98 13.34
C ALA A 272 -15.70 -7.45 12.36
N PRO A 273 -16.96 -7.06 12.56
CA PRO A 273 -18.06 -7.36 11.62
C PRO A 273 -17.81 -6.89 10.18
N VAL A 274 -17.03 -5.82 10.02
CA VAL A 274 -16.70 -5.24 8.72
C VAL A 274 -15.23 -4.83 8.71
N MET A 275 -14.50 -5.29 7.68
CA MET A 275 -13.21 -4.73 7.29
C MET A 275 -13.37 -3.97 5.98
N VAL A 276 -12.55 -2.95 5.79
CA VAL A 276 -12.57 -2.13 4.58
C VAL A 276 -11.14 -1.95 4.09
N PHE A 277 -10.93 -2.21 2.80
CA PHE A 277 -9.66 -1.95 2.13
C PHE A 277 -9.76 -0.72 1.24
N PHE A 278 -8.80 0.17 1.38
CA PHE A 278 -8.62 1.33 0.52
C PHE A 278 -7.50 1.00 -0.46
N THR A 279 -7.86 0.86 -1.74
CA THR A 279 -6.92 0.64 -2.82
C THR A 279 -6.70 1.93 -3.60
N SER A 280 -5.76 1.94 -4.53
CA SER A 280 -5.58 3.06 -5.45
C SER A 280 -5.44 2.56 -6.87
N VAL A 281 -6.28 3.08 -7.77
CA VAL A 281 -6.14 2.94 -9.23
C VAL A 281 -5.17 4.01 -9.70
N PHE A 282 -3.88 3.66 -9.75
CA PHE A 282 -2.79 4.62 -9.98
C PHE A 282 -2.91 5.40 -11.29
N ALA A 283 -3.45 4.79 -12.32
CA ALA A 283 -3.64 5.46 -13.62
C ALA A 283 -4.45 6.76 -13.52
N ARG A 284 -5.40 6.87 -12.57
CA ARG A 284 -6.22 8.07 -12.41
C ARG A 284 -5.41 9.27 -11.96
N ILE A 285 -4.53 9.08 -10.97
CA ILE A 285 -3.69 10.16 -10.44
C ILE A 285 -2.54 10.47 -11.39
N LEU A 286 -1.94 9.43 -12.00
CA LEU A 286 -0.84 9.55 -12.94
C LEU A 286 -1.25 10.24 -14.25
N TRP A 287 -2.51 10.09 -14.68
CA TRP A 287 -3.03 10.82 -15.84
C TRP A 287 -2.91 12.33 -15.67
N ARG A 288 -3.15 12.84 -14.45
CA ARG A 288 -3.05 14.28 -14.16
C ARG A 288 -1.64 14.71 -13.76
N TYR A 289 -0.92 13.84 -13.05
CA TYR A 289 0.39 14.10 -12.48
C TYR A 289 1.37 12.99 -12.90
N PRO A 290 1.91 13.07 -14.14
CA PRO A 290 2.72 12.00 -14.74
C PRO A 290 4.15 11.98 -14.17
N TYR A 291 4.31 11.88 -12.86
CA TYR A 291 5.60 11.80 -12.17
C TYR A 291 5.49 11.01 -10.86
N ALA A 292 6.59 10.42 -10.42
CA ALA A 292 6.65 9.53 -9.24
C ALA A 292 6.05 10.13 -7.98
N ARG A 293 6.10 11.46 -7.80
CA ARG A 293 5.52 12.13 -6.63
C ARG A 293 4.00 11.89 -6.51
N ALA A 294 3.31 11.56 -7.60
CA ALA A 294 1.90 11.21 -7.59
C ALA A 294 1.60 10.00 -6.67
N TYR A 295 2.57 9.10 -6.48
CA TYR A 295 2.44 8.00 -5.52
C TYR A 295 2.18 8.50 -4.07
N ARG A 296 2.83 9.61 -3.68
CA ARG A 296 2.57 10.23 -2.36
C ARG A 296 1.13 10.74 -2.26
N ALA A 297 0.60 11.29 -3.35
CA ALA A 297 -0.79 11.76 -3.37
C ALA A 297 -1.78 10.61 -3.19
N ALA A 298 -1.52 9.44 -3.80
CA ALA A 298 -2.34 8.24 -3.60
C ALA A 298 -2.38 7.79 -2.13
N LEU A 299 -1.21 7.77 -1.46
CA LEU A 299 -1.13 7.43 -0.03
C LEU A 299 -1.88 8.42 0.85
N ILE A 300 -1.73 9.73 0.57
CA ILE A 300 -2.41 10.81 1.32
C ILE A 300 -3.92 10.70 1.12
N GLU A 301 -4.38 10.45 -0.11
CA GLU A 301 -5.80 10.31 -0.42
C GLU A 301 -6.44 9.12 0.33
N ALA A 302 -5.78 7.96 0.33
CA ALA A 302 -6.24 6.82 1.12
C ALA A 302 -6.36 7.16 2.61
N GLY A 303 -5.41 7.94 3.15
CA GLY A 303 -5.45 8.46 4.51
C GLY A 303 -6.62 9.42 4.77
N HIS A 304 -6.95 10.30 3.81
CA HIS A 304 -8.10 11.21 3.92
C HIS A 304 -9.42 10.42 4.00
N VAL A 305 -9.63 9.47 3.08
CA VAL A 305 -10.85 8.64 3.06
C VAL A 305 -10.95 7.82 4.34
N CYS A 306 -9.85 7.20 4.78
CA CYS A 306 -9.79 6.44 6.01
C CYS A 306 -10.14 7.30 7.23
N GLN A 307 -9.58 8.50 7.37
CA GLN A 307 -9.89 9.38 8.50
C GLN A 307 -11.37 9.78 8.51
N SER A 308 -11.96 10.11 7.36
CA SER A 308 -13.39 10.41 7.23
C SER A 308 -14.24 9.19 7.67
N PHE A 309 -13.84 7.99 7.24
CA PHE A 309 -14.47 6.73 7.63
C PHE A 309 -14.43 6.53 9.16
N LEU A 310 -13.27 6.72 9.80
CA LEU A 310 -13.11 6.55 11.24
C LEU A 310 -13.93 7.54 12.04
N LEU A 311 -14.00 8.81 11.61
CA LEU A 311 -14.77 9.86 12.28
C LEU A 311 -16.26 9.59 12.14
N MET A 312 -16.72 9.22 10.95
CA MET A 312 -18.13 8.93 10.71
C MET A 312 -18.60 7.71 11.51
N ALA A 313 -17.78 6.64 11.55
CA ALA A 313 -18.06 5.47 12.38
C ALA A 313 -18.11 5.85 13.87
N THR A 314 -17.21 6.73 14.33
CA THR A 314 -17.20 7.20 15.72
C THR A 314 -18.44 8.01 16.07
N SER A 315 -18.92 8.88 15.18
CA SER A 315 -20.13 9.69 15.43
C SER A 315 -21.40 8.83 15.55
N LEU A 316 -21.41 7.69 14.84
CA LEU A 316 -22.49 6.70 14.97
C LEU A 316 -22.34 5.76 16.20
N GLY A 317 -21.37 6.00 17.07
CA GLY A 317 -21.12 5.15 18.23
C GLY A 317 -20.52 3.78 17.91
N LEU A 318 -20.00 3.58 16.70
CA LEU A 318 -19.34 2.36 16.29
C LEU A 318 -17.89 2.32 16.81
N ALA A 319 -17.28 1.16 16.75
CA ALA A 319 -15.92 0.88 17.18
C ALA A 319 -14.97 0.75 15.97
N PRO A 320 -14.40 1.86 15.46
CA PRO A 320 -13.51 1.83 14.31
C PRO A 320 -12.09 1.44 14.67
N PHE A 321 -11.36 0.95 13.65
CA PHE A 321 -9.91 0.81 13.66
C PHE A 321 -9.33 1.15 12.29
N SER A 322 -8.00 1.34 12.23
CA SER A 322 -7.23 1.33 10.99
C SER A 322 -5.92 0.58 11.20
N VAL A 323 -5.38 -0.01 10.12
CA VAL A 323 -4.16 -0.80 10.15
C VAL A 323 -3.42 -0.72 8.82
N MET A 324 -2.08 -0.66 8.89
CA MET A 324 -1.18 -0.66 7.73
C MET A 324 -0.39 -1.96 7.59
N ALA A 325 -0.40 -2.82 8.62
CA ALA A 325 0.24 -4.12 8.56
C ALA A 325 -0.66 -5.07 7.75
N LEU A 326 -0.46 -5.11 6.45
CA LEU A 326 -1.26 -5.85 5.48
C LEU A 326 -0.43 -6.93 4.80
N ALA A 327 -1.07 -8.03 4.46
CA ALA A 327 -0.57 -9.00 3.51
C ALA A 327 -1.13 -8.63 2.13
N ASP A 328 -0.45 -7.69 1.48
CA ASP A 328 -0.94 -7.00 0.29
C ASP A 328 -1.38 -7.98 -0.80
N SER A 329 -0.51 -8.91 -1.19
CA SER A 329 -0.81 -9.88 -2.26
C SER A 329 -1.98 -10.81 -1.91
N ILE A 330 -2.13 -11.19 -0.64
CA ILE A 330 -3.26 -12.01 -0.19
C ILE A 330 -4.59 -11.27 -0.35
N ILE A 331 -4.60 -9.98 0.01
CA ILE A 331 -5.78 -9.13 -0.12
C ILE A 331 -6.09 -8.89 -1.60
N GLU A 332 -5.09 -8.56 -2.39
CA GLU A 332 -5.22 -8.26 -3.82
C GLU A 332 -5.76 -9.45 -4.61
N ASP A 333 -5.31 -10.66 -4.32
CA ASP A 333 -5.82 -11.91 -4.91
C ASP A 333 -7.31 -12.08 -4.62
N ASP A 334 -7.74 -11.88 -3.37
CA ASP A 334 -9.16 -12.02 -2.98
C ASP A 334 -10.03 -10.89 -3.52
N LEU A 335 -9.46 -9.71 -3.78
CA LEU A 335 -10.14 -8.59 -4.45
C LEU A 335 -10.16 -8.73 -5.97
N GLY A 336 -9.33 -9.61 -6.55
CA GLY A 336 -9.19 -9.78 -8.00
C GLY A 336 -8.45 -8.62 -8.67
N ILE A 337 -7.51 -7.96 -7.97
CA ILE A 337 -6.69 -6.88 -8.50
C ILE A 337 -5.23 -7.31 -8.62
N ASP A 338 -4.46 -6.64 -9.48
CA ASP A 338 -3.10 -7.09 -9.83
C ASP A 338 -1.98 -6.56 -8.92
N GLY A 339 -2.33 -5.68 -7.99
CA GLY A 339 -1.36 -5.05 -7.09
C GLY A 339 -0.34 -4.14 -7.76
N ILE A 340 -0.56 -3.79 -9.01
CA ILE A 340 0.29 -2.94 -9.86
C ILE A 340 -0.50 -1.77 -10.41
N ARG A 341 -1.55 -2.02 -11.21
CA ARG A 341 -2.45 -0.98 -11.72
C ARG A 341 -3.38 -0.48 -10.63
N GLU A 342 -3.81 -1.40 -9.78
CA GLU A 342 -4.54 -1.14 -8.57
C GLU A 342 -3.94 -1.95 -7.43
N SER A 343 -3.66 -1.32 -6.29
CA SER A 343 -3.06 -1.97 -5.12
C SER A 343 -3.69 -1.49 -3.83
N VAL A 344 -3.75 -2.39 -2.84
CA VAL A 344 -4.17 -2.03 -1.49
C VAL A 344 -3.12 -1.15 -0.81
N LEU A 345 -3.58 -0.07 -0.18
CA LEU A 345 -2.69 0.88 0.50
C LEU A 345 -2.95 0.96 1.99
N TYR A 346 -4.20 0.77 2.42
CA TYR A 346 -4.59 0.94 3.80
C TYR A 346 -5.84 0.10 4.11
N ALA A 347 -6.03 -0.24 5.37
CA ALA A 347 -7.26 -0.89 5.83
C ALA A 347 -7.84 -0.21 7.06
N ALA A 348 -9.15 -0.31 7.17
CA ALA A 348 -9.92 0.06 8.34
C ALA A 348 -11.00 -0.99 8.60
N GLY A 349 -11.80 -0.78 9.61
CA GLY A 349 -12.99 -1.57 9.85
C GLY A 349 -13.81 -1.00 10.99
N ILE A 350 -14.97 -1.56 11.17
CA ILE A 350 -15.93 -1.17 12.18
C ILE A 350 -16.57 -2.38 12.84
N GLY A 351 -16.89 -2.21 14.10
CA GLY A 351 -17.70 -3.15 14.89
C GLY A 351 -18.52 -2.39 15.91
N ARG A 352 -19.20 -3.12 16.76
CA ARG A 352 -19.85 -2.52 17.91
C ARG A 352 -18.96 -2.60 19.15
N PRO A 353 -18.93 -1.56 19.99
CA PRO A 353 -18.20 -1.62 21.25
C PRO A 353 -18.66 -2.82 22.11
N PRO A 354 -17.77 -3.41 22.91
CA PRO A 354 -18.15 -4.42 23.90
C PRO A 354 -19.14 -3.84 24.92
N ARG A 355 -20.02 -4.69 25.48
CA ARG A 355 -20.93 -4.27 26.57
C ARG A 355 -20.14 -3.76 27.77
N GLY A 356 -20.63 -2.74 28.43
CA GLY A 356 -20.04 -2.16 29.64
C GLY A 356 -18.80 -1.30 29.41
N VAL A 357 -18.30 -1.20 28.17
CA VAL A 357 -17.26 -0.25 27.83
C VAL A 357 -17.94 1.06 27.41
N ALA A 358 -18.08 1.98 28.36
CA ALA A 358 -18.61 3.30 28.07
C ALA A 358 -17.68 4.00 27.07
N TRP A 359 -18.29 4.55 26.01
CA TRP A 359 -17.65 5.47 25.11
C TRP A 359 -17.48 6.82 25.90
N ALA A 360 -16.36 6.95 26.57
CA ALA A 360 -16.00 8.19 27.23
C ALA A 360 -14.82 8.83 26.50
N PRO A 361 -14.82 10.15 26.28
CA PRO A 361 -13.62 10.87 25.90
C PRO A 361 -12.52 10.50 26.89
N LEU A 362 -11.28 10.29 26.44
CA LEU A 362 -10.15 10.12 27.35
C LEU A 362 -10.21 11.27 28.35
N ALA A 363 -10.31 10.96 29.65
CA ALA A 363 -10.20 11.97 30.68
C ALA A 363 -8.99 12.83 30.36
N ARG A 364 -9.11 14.14 30.48
CA ARG A 364 -8.00 15.07 30.26
C ARG A 364 -6.89 14.69 31.24
N GLY A 365 -6.03 13.76 30.83
CA GLY A 365 -4.86 13.43 31.60
C GLY A 365 -4.02 14.69 31.71
N ARG A 366 -3.69 15.13 32.92
CA ARG A 366 -2.61 16.10 33.09
C ARG A 366 -1.40 15.51 32.38
N ALA A 367 -0.79 16.29 31.50
CA ALA A 367 0.48 15.89 30.91
C ALA A 367 1.40 15.44 32.06
N PRO A 368 2.02 14.26 31.95
CA PRO A 368 2.91 13.81 33.02
C PRO A 368 3.93 14.93 33.26
N LYS A 369 4.12 15.32 34.54
CA LYS A 369 5.15 16.28 34.92
C LYS A 369 6.47 15.68 34.49
N VAL A 370 7.02 16.13 33.36
CA VAL A 370 8.34 15.73 32.91
C VAL A 370 9.30 16.29 33.93
N ARG A 371 9.87 15.40 34.78
CA ARG A 371 10.96 15.79 35.67
C ARG A 371 12.04 16.45 34.80
N ARG A 372 12.35 17.72 35.09
CA ARG A 372 13.51 18.37 34.51
C ARG A 372 14.72 17.54 34.88
N ASN A 373 15.38 16.97 33.89
CA ASN A 373 16.68 16.41 34.11
C ASN A 373 17.63 17.61 34.32
N PRO A 374 18.29 17.76 35.47
CA PRO A 374 19.11 18.93 35.74
C PRO A 374 20.47 18.93 35.01
N ARG A 375 20.66 17.99 34.07
CA ARG A 375 21.90 17.88 33.29
C ARG A 375 21.56 17.70 31.81
N VAL A 376 21.39 18.78 31.10
CA VAL A 376 21.83 19.09 29.73
C VAL A 376 21.81 20.61 29.58
#